data_6b5af712a058a0d6e59854ae2c86ebaf
#
_entry.id   6b5af712a058a0d6e59854ae2c86ebaf
#
_cell.length_a   1.000
_cell.length_b   1.000
_cell.length_c   1.000
_cell.angle_alpha   90.00
_cell.angle_beta   90.00
_cell.angle_gamma   90.00
#
_symmetry.space_group_name_H-M   'P 1'
#
loop_
_entity.id
_entity.type
_entity.pdbx_description
1 polymer ?
#
loop_
_entity_poly.entity_id
_entity_poly.type
_entity_poly.pdbx_seq_one_letter_code
_entity_poly.pdbx_strand_id
1 'polypeptide(L)'
;MIRIRGFGTVNNNNPLYVVDGQFLDDIHNLHPNDIERIEILKDASATAIYGSRGANGVIVITTKKGFVGAPVISFDGYIGTTGPTFTPEIANSEQLYNFLKESYVNDGLVFPQGIENLYNRGVDTDWWDVTTRSGLTQNYNVSIRGGTEKLKSALSL
;
A
#
# COMPACT_ATOMS: atom_id res chain seq x y z
N MET A 1 6.48 2.79 -3.29
CA MET A 1 7.86 2.74 -3.79
C MET A 1 8.73 3.66 -2.94
N ILE A 2 9.73 3.11 -2.28
CA ILE A 2 10.67 3.88 -1.42
C ILE A 2 11.88 4.21 -2.26
N ARG A 3 12.36 5.48 -2.21
CA ARG A 3 13.57 5.93 -2.90
C ARG A 3 14.48 6.66 -1.91
N ILE A 4 15.79 6.38 -1.98
CA ILE A 4 16.81 7.01 -1.14
C ILE A 4 17.62 8.02 -1.96
N ARG A 5 17.90 7.72 -3.24
CA ARG A 5 18.62 8.56 -4.18
C ARG A 5 17.78 8.86 -5.44
N GLY A 6 18.24 9.81 -6.25
CA GLY A 6 17.64 10.09 -7.56
C GLY A 6 17.78 8.92 -8.54
N PHE A 7 17.33 9.12 -9.78
CA PHE A 7 17.42 8.11 -10.84
C PHE A 7 18.89 7.82 -11.18
N GLY A 8 19.41 6.68 -10.72
CA GLY A 8 20.77 6.23 -11.03
C GLY A 8 20.83 5.20 -12.16
N THR A 9 19.72 4.50 -12.41
CA THR A 9 19.62 3.44 -13.43
C THR A 9 18.28 3.48 -14.15
N VAL A 10 18.26 2.94 -15.37
CA VAL A 10 17.02 2.87 -16.18
C VAL A 10 16.08 1.75 -15.72
N ASN A 11 16.62 0.67 -15.11
CA ASN A 11 15.85 -0.54 -14.87
C ASN A 11 15.29 -0.66 -13.44
N ASN A 12 16.10 -0.46 -12.41
CA ASN A 12 15.67 -0.61 -11.02
C ASN A 12 16.33 0.44 -10.14
N ASN A 13 15.53 1.29 -9.52
CA ASN A 13 15.96 2.34 -8.59
C ASN A 13 15.55 2.03 -7.14
N ASN A 14 15.14 0.79 -6.84
CA ASN A 14 14.81 0.40 -5.49
C ASN A 14 16.08 0.31 -4.63
N PRO A 15 16.00 0.67 -3.35
CA PRO A 15 17.09 0.43 -2.42
C PRO A 15 17.27 -1.07 -2.17
N LEU A 16 18.45 -1.47 -1.76
CA LEU A 16 18.72 -2.80 -1.27
C LEU A 16 18.21 -2.92 0.18
N TYR A 17 17.43 -3.94 0.46
CA TYR A 17 17.05 -4.28 1.83
C TYR A 17 17.99 -5.32 2.40
N VAL A 18 18.47 -5.07 3.61
CA VAL A 18 19.33 -6.01 4.37
C VAL A 18 18.66 -6.25 5.71
N VAL A 19 18.05 -7.40 5.89
CA VAL A 19 17.36 -7.78 7.11
C VAL A 19 18.20 -8.80 7.86
N ASP A 20 18.68 -8.45 9.06
CA ASP A 20 19.58 -9.27 9.87
C ASP A 20 20.78 -9.85 9.09
N GLY A 21 21.31 -9.06 8.14
CA GLY A 21 22.43 -9.46 7.28
C GLY A 21 22.05 -10.22 6.01
N GLN A 22 20.77 -10.51 5.80
CA GLN A 22 20.29 -11.16 4.58
C GLN A 22 19.79 -10.14 3.56
N PHE A 23 20.11 -10.33 2.28
CA PHE A 23 19.66 -9.49 1.19
C PHE A 23 18.24 -9.88 0.76
N LEU A 24 17.34 -8.94 0.78
CA LEU A 24 15.96 -9.13 0.33
C LEU A 24 15.61 -8.11 -0.75
N ASP A 25 14.76 -8.50 -1.69
CA ASP A 25 14.26 -7.61 -2.74
C ASP A 25 13.08 -6.77 -2.25
N ASP A 26 12.33 -7.28 -1.26
CA ASP A 26 11.25 -6.56 -0.60
C ASP A 26 11.13 -6.94 0.89
N ILE A 27 10.32 -6.19 1.61
CA ILE A 27 10.07 -6.38 3.06
C ILE A 27 8.58 -6.50 3.39
N HIS A 28 7.75 -6.91 2.43
CA HIS A 28 6.30 -7.00 2.64
C HIS A 28 5.91 -7.99 3.74
N ASN A 29 6.73 -9.02 3.95
CA ASN A 29 6.49 -10.05 4.95
C ASN A 29 7.05 -9.69 6.34
N LEU A 30 7.72 -8.54 6.47
CA LEU A 30 8.27 -8.10 7.75
C LEU A 30 7.26 -7.25 8.50
N HIS A 31 6.82 -7.74 9.65
CA HIS A 31 5.88 -6.98 10.46
C HIS A 31 6.60 -5.79 11.14
N PRO A 32 6.05 -4.57 11.09
CA PRO A 32 6.69 -3.38 11.67
C PRO A 32 7.03 -3.55 13.16
N ASN A 33 6.20 -4.27 13.91
CA ASN A 33 6.40 -4.49 15.34
C ASN A 33 7.60 -5.41 15.66
N ASP A 34 8.09 -6.17 14.66
CA ASP A 34 9.29 -7.02 14.83
C ASP A 34 10.58 -6.26 14.58
N ILE A 35 10.50 -5.04 14.10
CA ILE A 35 11.66 -4.21 13.82
C ILE A 35 12.17 -3.59 15.13
N GLU A 36 13.45 -3.76 15.38
CA GLU A 36 14.16 -3.09 16.46
C GLU A 36 14.77 -1.76 16.00
N ARG A 37 15.40 -1.78 14.79
CA ARG A 37 16.11 -0.63 14.26
C ARG A 37 16.12 -0.64 12.73
N ILE A 38 16.03 0.56 12.15
CA ILE A 38 16.20 0.78 10.71
C ILE A 38 17.34 1.79 10.54
N GLU A 39 18.31 1.44 9.72
CA GLU A 39 19.40 2.32 9.30
C GLU A 39 19.37 2.51 7.79
N ILE A 40 19.47 3.77 7.35
CA ILE A 40 19.47 4.10 5.94
C ILE A 40 20.87 4.56 5.55
N LEU A 41 21.55 3.75 4.73
CA LEU A 41 22.87 4.04 4.20
C LEU A 41 22.75 4.69 2.83
N LYS A 42 23.03 5.97 2.76
CA LYS A 42 22.94 6.78 1.53
C LYS A 42 24.31 7.18 0.97
N ASP A 43 25.34 7.09 1.80
CA ASP A 43 26.69 7.54 1.41
C ASP A 43 27.46 6.41 0.73
N ALA A 44 28.29 6.76 -0.24
CA ALA A 44 29.03 5.78 -1.03
C ALA A 44 29.99 4.93 -0.18
N SER A 45 30.61 5.52 0.84
CA SER A 45 31.48 4.82 1.77
C SER A 45 30.73 3.77 2.62
N ALA A 46 29.53 4.13 3.09
CA ALA A 46 28.69 3.22 3.87
C ALA A 46 28.08 2.10 3.02
N THR A 47 27.77 2.36 1.74
CA THR A 47 27.20 1.35 0.85
C THR A 47 28.23 0.49 0.14
N ALA A 48 29.53 0.84 0.20
CA ALA A 48 30.61 0.11 -0.46
C ALA A 48 30.70 -1.38 -0.06
N ILE A 49 30.39 -1.72 1.18
CA ILE A 49 30.39 -3.11 1.67
C ILE A 49 29.32 -3.99 1.00
N TYR A 50 28.30 -3.37 0.37
CA TYR A 50 27.22 -4.08 -0.34
C TYR A 50 27.45 -4.14 -1.85
N GLY A 51 28.60 -3.61 -2.34
CA GLY A 51 28.97 -3.62 -3.74
C GLY A 51 28.00 -2.88 -4.64
N SER A 52 27.87 -3.33 -5.88
CA SER A 52 27.00 -2.71 -6.89
C SER A 52 25.50 -2.71 -6.51
N ARG A 53 25.06 -3.65 -5.69
CA ARG A 53 23.67 -3.69 -5.19
C ARG A 53 23.32 -2.51 -4.31
N GLY A 54 24.32 -1.93 -3.61
CA GLY A 54 24.14 -0.75 -2.77
C GLY A 54 24.09 0.59 -3.50
N ALA A 55 24.20 0.61 -4.83
CA ALA A 55 24.29 1.84 -5.63
C ALA A 55 23.10 2.80 -5.44
N ASN A 56 21.91 2.25 -5.24
CA ASN A 56 20.67 3.02 -5.01
C ASN A 56 20.41 3.36 -3.54
N GLY A 57 21.35 3.02 -2.65
CA GLY A 57 21.22 3.09 -1.20
C GLY A 57 20.84 1.74 -0.59
N VAL A 58 21.08 1.61 0.71
CA VAL A 58 20.81 0.38 1.46
C VAL A 58 19.96 0.72 2.68
N ILE A 59 18.94 -0.08 2.91
CA ILE A 59 18.11 -0.04 4.13
C ILE A 59 18.47 -1.28 4.94
N VAL A 60 19.16 -1.06 6.05
CA VAL A 60 19.52 -2.13 7.00
C VAL A 60 18.46 -2.18 8.07
N ILE A 61 17.86 -3.33 8.25
CA ILE A 61 16.82 -3.60 9.23
C ILE A 61 17.33 -4.64 10.21
N THR A 62 17.27 -4.32 11.48
CA THR A 62 17.57 -5.26 12.56
C THR A 62 16.25 -5.65 13.21
N THR A 63 15.99 -6.94 13.31
CA THR A 63 14.78 -7.43 13.97
C THR A 63 15.02 -7.63 15.48
N LYS A 64 13.94 -7.59 16.24
CA LYS A 64 13.95 -7.84 17.68
C LYS A 64 14.35 -9.28 17.97
N LYS A 65 15.41 -9.47 18.71
CA LYS A 65 15.95 -10.78 19.09
C LYS A 65 15.42 -11.26 20.44
N GLY A 66 15.52 -12.53 20.68
CA GLY A 66 15.31 -13.10 22.01
C GLY A 66 16.34 -12.55 23.01
N PHE A 67 15.96 -12.43 24.25
CA PHE A 67 16.80 -11.97 25.36
C PHE A 67 16.87 -13.02 26.48
N VAL A 68 17.81 -12.85 27.38
CA VAL A 68 17.91 -13.71 28.57
C VAL A 68 16.89 -13.26 29.59
N GLY A 69 15.96 -14.12 29.93
CA GLY A 69 14.88 -13.81 30.87
C GLY A 69 13.63 -14.66 30.66
N ALA A 70 12.64 -14.45 31.50
CA ALA A 70 11.34 -15.09 31.36
C ALA A 70 10.69 -14.73 30.03
N PRO A 71 9.95 -15.66 29.40
CA PRO A 71 9.26 -15.37 28.15
C PRO A 71 8.29 -14.20 28.32
N VAL A 72 8.41 -13.23 27.41
CA VAL A 72 7.48 -12.10 27.28
C VAL A 72 6.64 -12.32 26.06
N ILE A 73 5.32 -12.34 26.25
CA ILE A 73 4.32 -12.43 25.20
C ILE A 73 3.82 -11.02 24.94
N SER A 74 3.86 -10.61 23.67
CA SER A 74 3.29 -9.34 23.23
C SER A 74 2.20 -9.63 22.19
N PHE A 75 1.08 -8.94 22.33
CA PHE A 75 -0.02 -8.96 21.38
C PHE A 75 -0.31 -7.55 20.90
N ASP A 76 -0.33 -7.37 19.61
CA ASP A 76 -0.68 -6.12 18.95
C ASP A 76 -1.85 -6.37 18.00
N GLY A 77 -2.88 -5.53 18.07
CA GLY A 77 -4.04 -5.63 17.20
C GLY A 77 -4.45 -4.28 16.64
N TYR A 78 -4.77 -4.28 15.35
CA TYR A 78 -5.28 -3.12 14.64
C TYR A 78 -6.54 -3.49 13.86
N ILE A 79 -7.58 -2.69 14.01
CA ILE A 79 -8.81 -2.77 13.24
C ILE A 79 -9.07 -1.40 12.63
N GLY A 80 -9.30 -1.35 11.35
CA GLY A 80 -9.58 -0.12 10.62
C GLY A 80 -10.56 -0.33 9.48
N THR A 81 -11.15 0.75 9.00
CA THR A 81 -11.96 0.75 7.79
C THR A 81 -11.21 1.46 6.67
N THR A 82 -11.25 0.88 5.48
CA THR A 82 -10.65 1.45 4.28
C THR A 82 -11.76 1.70 3.26
N GLY A 83 -11.88 2.93 2.81
CA GLY A 83 -12.86 3.31 1.79
C GLY A 83 -12.30 4.37 0.85
N PRO A 84 -13.03 4.72 -0.21
CA PRO A 84 -12.65 5.82 -1.07
C PRO A 84 -12.52 7.11 -0.26
N THR A 85 -11.42 7.83 -0.45
CA THR A 85 -11.20 9.15 0.18
C THR A 85 -11.89 10.28 -0.57
N PHE A 86 -12.31 10.01 -1.78
CA PHE A 86 -12.99 10.96 -2.65
C PHE A 86 -14.11 10.23 -3.39
N THR A 87 -15.30 10.79 -3.37
CA THR A 87 -16.44 10.34 -4.17
C THR A 87 -16.66 11.38 -5.24
N PRO A 88 -16.45 11.07 -6.53
CA PRO A 88 -16.74 12.00 -7.61
C PRO A 88 -18.25 12.25 -7.68
N GLU A 89 -18.63 13.50 -7.87
CA GLU A 89 -20.01 13.84 -8.22
C GLU A 89 -20.22 13.45 -9.70
N ILE A 90 -20.98 12.41 -9.93
CA ILE A 90 -21.31 11.91 -11.26
C ILE A 90 -22.73 12.40 -11.61
N ALA A 91 -22.91 12.86 -12.85
CA ALA A 91 -24.21 13.24 -13.32
C ALA A 91 -25.17 12.04 -13.27
N ASN A 92 -26.35 12.24 -12.71
CA ASN A 92 -27.43 11.26 -12.76
C ASN A 92 -28.04 11.17 -14.18
N SER A 93 -28.94 10.20 -14.41
CA SER A 93 -29.54 9.98 -15.72
C SER A 93 -30.30 11.19 -16.24
N GLU A 94 -30.98 11.94 -15.39
CA GLU A 94 -31.70 13.15 -15.76
C GLU A 94 -30.74 14.29 -16.18
N GLN A 95 -29.70 14.52 -15.40
CA GLN A 95 -28.69 15.53 -15.72
C GLN A 95 -27.98 15.22 -17.04
N LEU A 96 -27.60 13.96 -17.24
CA LEU A 96 -26.97 13.52 -18.47
C LEU A 96 -27.90 13.65 -19.68
N TYR A 97 -29.15 13.26 -19.53
CA TYR A 97 -30.17 13.37 -20.60
C TYR A 97 -30.35 14.83 -20.97
N ASN A 98 -30.55 15.75 -20.02
CA ASN A 98 -30.74 17.16 -20.27
C ASN A 98 -29.51 17.79 -20.95
N PHE A 99 -28.31 17.45 -20.49
CA PHE A 99 -27.07 17.91 -21.11
C PHE A 99 -26.93 17.45 -22.56
N LEU A 100 -27.19 16.19 -22.83
CA LEU A 100 -27.12 15.66 -24.19
C LEU A 100 -28.18 16.32 -25.09
N LYS A 101 -29.42 16.47 -24.63
CA LYS A 101 -30.49 17.09 -25.37
C LYS A 101 -30.16 18.54 -25.73
N GLU A 102 -29.63 19.31 -24.79
CA GLU A 102 -29.18 20.68 -25.02
C GLU A 102 -28.05 20.74 -26.06
N SER A 103 -27.08 19.84 -25.97
CA SER A 103 -25.95 19.76 -26.90
C SER A 103 -26.45 19.49 -28.34
N TYR A 104 -27.34 18.53 -28.50
CA TYR A 104 -27.90 18.21 -29.85
C TYR A 104 -28.70 19.37 -30.43
N VAL A 105 -29.47 20.08 -29.60
CA VAL A 105 -30.22 21.28 -30.02
C VAL A 105 -29.27 22.40 -30.44
N ASN A 106 -28.22 22.66 -29.69
CA ASN A 106 -27.22 23.70 -29.96
C ASN A 106 -26.47 23.41 -31.28
N ASP A 107 -26.19 22.15 -31.57
CA ASP A 107 -25.53 21.71 -32.79
C ASP A 107 -26.47 21.60 -33.99
N GLY A 108 -27.78 21.87 -33.81
CA GLY A 108 -28.79 21.73 -34.86
C GLY A 108 -29.03 20.29 -35.30
N LEU A 109 -28.72 19.33 -34.47
CA LEU A 109 -28.86 17.91 -34.74
C LEU A 109 -30.17 17.35 -34.19
N VAL A 110 -30.62 16.26 -34.77
CA VAL A 110 -31.80 15.52 -34.29
C VAL A 110 -31.37 14.66 -33.10
N PHE A 111 -32.11 14.78 -32.00
CA PHE A 111 -31.83 13.97 -30.81
C PHE A 111 -32.13 12.48 -31.06
N PRO A 112 -31.20 11.55 -30.76
CA PRO A 112 -31.40 10.14 -31.04
C PRO A 112 -32.52 9.52 -30.20
N GLN A 113 -33.51 8.92 -30.87
CA GLN A 113 -34.62 8.22 -30.20
C GLN A 113 -34.17 7.10 -29.27
N GLY A 114 -33.00 6.51 -29.54
CA GLY A 114 -32.41 5.48 -28.68
C GLY A 114 -32.04 5.98 -27.27
N ILE A 115 -31.55 7.20 -27.18
CA ILE A 115 -31.19 7.84 -25.87
C ILE A 115 -32.49 8.16 -25.11
N GLU A 116 -33.49 8.68 -25.80
CA GLU A 116 -34.81 8.99 -25.22
C GLU A 116 -35.48 7.73 -24.66
N ASN A 117 -35.44 6.63 -25.42
CA ASN A 117 -35.97 5.35 -24.97
C ASN A 117 -35.25 4.77 -23.76
N LEU A 118 -33.90 4.96 -23.65
CA LEU A 118 -33.14 4.55 -22.50
C LEU A 118 -33.49 5.37 -21.24
N TYR A 119 -33.61 6.68 -21.40
CA TYR A 119 -34.03 7.56 -20.32
C TYR A 119 -35.43 7.22 -19.80
N ASN A 120 -36.40 6.97 -20.72
CA ASN A 120 -37.78 6.63 -20.40
C ASN A 120 -37.92 5.27 -19.66
N ARG A 121 -36.89 4.42 -19.67
CA ARG A 121 -36.85 3.19 -18.86
C ARG A 121 -36.64 3.47 -17.37
N GLY A 122 -36.27 4.69 -16.99
CA GLY A 122 -36.09 5.10 -15.59
C GLY A 122 -34.90 4.43 -14.90
N VAL A 123 -33.91 3.97 -15.66
CA VAL A 123 -32.70 3.38 -15.08
C VAL A 123 -31.73 4.51 -14.69
N ASP A 124 -31.47 4.62 -13.41
CA ASP A 124 -30.48 5.53 -12.88
C ASP A 124 -29.59 4.75 -11.90
N THR A 125 -28.47 4.29 -12.38
CA THR A 125 -27.55 3.46 -11.61
C THR A 125 -26.33 4.28 -11.22
N ASP A 126 -26.14 4.50 -9.93
CA ASP A 126 -24.88 5.02 -9.42
C ASP A 126 -23.81 3.93 -9.50
N TRP A 127 -23.06 3.94 -10.60
CA TRP A 127 -21.98 2.98 -10.82
C TRP A 127 -20.86 3.11 -9.81
N TRP A 128 -20.66 4.28 -9.23
CA TRP A 128 -19.67 4.46 -8.17
C TRP A 128 -20.05 3.70 -6.92
N ASP A 129 -21.28 3.84 -6.47
CA ASP A 129 -21.79 3.13 -5.30
C ASP A 129 -21.83 1.62 -5.52
N VAL A 130 -22.20 1.18 -6.72
CA VAL A 130 -22.24 -0.25 -7.07
C VAL A 130 -20.84 -0.88 -7.11
N THR A 131 -19.83 -0.15 -7.57
CA THR A 131 -18.47 -0.68 -7.77
C THR A 131 -17.53 -0.47 -6.59
N THR A 132 -17.86 0.43 -5.67
CA THR A 132 -17.03 0.74 -4.51
C THR A 132 -17.67 0.26 -3.22
N ARG A 133 -16.85 -0.10 -2.27
CA ARG A 133 -17.28 -0.47 -0.92
C ARG A 133 -16.21 -0.14 0.10
N SER A 134 -16.63 0.13 1.31
CA SER A 134 -15.72 0.18 2.44
C SER A 134 -15.29 -1.24 2.82
N GLY A 135 -13.99 -1.44 2.96
CA GLY A 135 -13.39 -2.68 3.43
C GLY A 135 -13.05 -2.62 4.92
N LEU A 136 -13.14 -3.75 5.59
CA LEU A 136 -12.62 -3.92 6.95
C LEU A 136 -11.18 -4.43 6.84
N THR A 137 -10.24 -3.70 7.43
CA THR A 137 -8.85 -4.11 7.55
C THR A 137 -8.59 -4.53 8.99
N GLN A 138 -8.03 -5.72 9.17
CA GLN A 138 -7.67 -6.26 10.47
C GLN A 138 -6.23 -6.76 10.40
N ASN A 139 -5.45 -6.46 11.42
CA ASN A 139 -4.11 -6.97 11.57
C ASN A 139 -3.91 -7.37 13.03
N TYR A 140 -3.40 -8.58 13.25
CA TYR A 140 -3.09 -9.11 14.55
C TYR A 140 -1.68 -9.66 14.52
N ASN A 141 -0.89 -9.30 15.49
CA ASN A 141 0.47 -9.80 15.65
C ASN A 141 0.65 -10.35 17.06
N VAL A 142 1.21 -11.53 17.16
CA VAL A 142 1.59 -12.15 18.44
C VAL A 142 3.07 -12.43 18.40
N SER A 143 3.81 -11.95 19.39
CA SER A 143 5.23 -12.27 19.50
C SER A 143 5.56 -12.83 20.88
N ILE A 144 6.45 -13.82 20.90
CA ILE A 144 6.99 -14.43 22.13
C ILE A 144 8.50 -14.33 22.06
N ARG A 145 9.10 -13.70 23.06
CA ARG A 145 10.54 -13.53 23.14
C ARG A 145 11.06 -13.85 24.53
N GLY A 146 12.15 -14.57 24.62
CA GLY A 146 12.78 -14.92 25.88
C GLY A 146 13.89 -15.93 25.69
N GLY A 147 14.41 -16.46 26.77
CA GLY A 147 15.42 -17.50 26.71
C GLY A 147 16.36 -17.55 27.90
N THR A 148 17.34 -18.41 27.77
CA THR A 148 18.43 -18.60 28.74
C THR A 148 19.74 -18.07 28.15
N GLU A 149 20.80 -18.07 28.91
CA GLU A 149 22.14 -17.72 28.41
C GLU A 149 22.60 -18.57 27.23
N LYS A 150 22.14 -19.84 27.19
CA LYS A 150 22.50 -20.80 26.14
C LYS A 150 21.57 -20.77 24.93
N LEU A 151 20.32 -20.41 25.11
CA LEU A 151 19.32 -20.40 24.06
C LEU A 151 18.42 -19.16 24.19
N LYS A 152 18.44 -18.32 23.18
CA LYS A 152 17.53 -17.15 23.05
C LYS A 152 16.60 -17.41 21.87
N SER A 153 15.32 -17.21 22.07
CA SER A 153 14.29 -17.40 21.04
C SER A 153 13.43 -16.16 20.86
N ALA A 154 13.04 -15.91 19.63
CA ALA A 154 12.03 -14.94 19.26
C ALA A 154 11.14 -15.61 18.20
N LEU A 155 9.85 -15.55 18.39
CA LEU A 155 8.84 -16.02 17.46
C LEU A 155 7.80 -14.93 17.27
N SER A 156 7.44 -14.62 16.04
CA SER A 156 6.35 -13.71 15.71
C SER A 156 5.46 -14.34 14.63
N LEU A 157 4.17 -13.94 14.66
CA LEU A 157 3.12 -14.52 13.82
C LEU A 157 2.13 -13.43 13.43
#